data_9934bf0958a4dffc32060ecbf56e7343
#
_entry.id   9934bf0958a4dffc32060ecbf56e7343
#
_cell.length_a   1.000
_cell.length_b   1.000
_cell.length_c   1.000
_cell.angle_alpha   90.00
_cell.angle_beta   90.00
_cell.angle_gamma   90.00
#
_symmetry.space_group_name_H-M   'P 1'
#
loop_
_entity.id
_entity.type
_entity.pdbx_description
1 polymer ?
#
loop_
_entity_poly.entity_id
_entity_poly.type
_entity_poly.pdbx_seq_one_letter_code
_entity_poly.pdbx_strand_id
1 'polypeptide(L)'
;KAFSRYQAENAKDPKRVEVQLNRIRKYCTVVRAIAHTQHNLMTNLRQKKNNVFEGQINGGSIADKVNFGYGFFEKELRIDQVFGEQELIDVVGVTKGHGFAGVMKRWGVRHLQKKSHRGYRKVGCIGAWHPARVAWTVARAGQDGYYHRTELNKKIYRIGRGERYGTKNSATTQTDITEKNITPMGGFPHYGVVRDDFLIVKGCIVGPK
;
A
#
# COMPACT_ATOMS: atom_id res chain seq x y z
N LYS A 1 7.26 -4.01 22.15
CA LYS A 1 8.11 -4.43 23.32
C LYS A 1 9.55 -4.79 22.90
N ALA A 2 9.78 -5.60 21.85
CA ALA A 2 11.12 -5.94 21.38
C ALA A 2 11.88 -4.71 20.88
N PHE A 3 11.24 -3.87 20.10
CA PHE A 3 11.84 -2.64 19.55
C PHE A 3 12.28 -1.67 20.66
N SER A 4 11.41 -1.44 21.66
CA SER A 4 11.73 -0.59 22.81
C SER A 4 12.90 -1.11 23.64
N ARG A 5 13.07 -2.43 23.69
CA ARG A 5 14.21 -3.07 24.37
C ARG A 5 15.51 -2.81 23.61
N TYR A 6 15.54 -3.00 22.31
CA TYR A 6 16.71 -2.70 21.49
C TYR A 6 17.10 -1.23 21.56
N GLN A 7 16.13 -0.34 21.52
CA GLN A 7 16.35 1.10 21.64
C GLN A 7 17.02 1.44 22.99
N ALA A 8 16.52 0.87 24.09
CA ALA A 8 17.09 1.06 25.42
C ALA A 8 18.51 0.47 25.54
N GLU A 9 18.79 -0.65 24.91
CA GLU A 9 20.13 -1.26 24.87
C GLU A 9 21.11 -0.41 24.03
N ASN A 10 20.68 0.09 22.88
CA ASN A 10 21.50 0.94 22.02
C ASN A 10 21.76 2.33 22.62
N ALA A 11 20.83 2.87 23.40
CA ALA A 11 21.01 4.11 24.13
C ALA A 11 22.08 4.00 25.24
N LYS A 12 22.24 2.81 25.81
CA LYS A 12 23.28 2.53 26.82
C LYS A 12 24.67 2.41 26.23
N ASP A 13 24.78 1.88 25.01
CA ASP A 13 26.05 1.67 24.33
C ASP A 13 26.00 2.13 22.87
N PRO A 14 26.21 3.44 22.59
CA PRO A 14 26.19 3.99 21.24
C PRO A 14 27.32 3.42 20.35
N LYS A 15 28.44 2.95 20.92
CA LYS A 15 29.53 2.34 20.14
C LYS A 15 29.07 1.04 19.46
N ARG A 16 28.14 0.31 20.05
CA ARG A 16 27.56 -0.91 19.45
C ARG A 16 26.89 -0.62 18.11
N VAL A 17 26.14 0.46 18.00
CA VAL A 17 25.47 0.87 16.75
C VAL A 17 26.52 1.22 15.69
N GLU A 18 27.53 1.99 16.07
CA GLU A 18 28.60 2.40 15.15
C GLU A 18 29.37 1.21 14.58
N VAL A 19 29.71 0.24 15.44
CA VAL A 19 30.36 -1.01 15.00
C VAL A 19 29.49 -1.73 13.95
N GLN A 20 28.18 -1.84 14.14
CA GLN A 20 27.30 -2.47 13.17
C GLN A 20 27.20 -1.67 11.86
N LEU A 21 27.09 -0.35 11.93
CA LEU A 21 27.10 0.50 10.74
C LEU A 21 28.41 0.35 9.95
N ASN A 22 29.55 0.28 10.61
CA ASN A 22 30.85 0.07 9.98
C ASN A 22 30.95 -1.32 9.32
N ARG A 23 30.35 -2.35 9.91
CA ARG A 23 30.25 -3.69 9.30
C ARG A 23 29.40 -3.64 8.03
N ILE A 24 28.26 -2.94 8.04
CA ILE A 24 27.43 -2.76 6.85
C ILE A 24 28.20 -2.02 5.76
N ARG A 25 28.88 -0.92 6.07
CA ARG A 25 29.71 -0.16 5.13
C ARG A 25 30.80 -1.02 4.48
N LYS A 26 31.38 -1.94 5.24
CA LYS A 26 32.49 -2.77 4.76
C LYS A 26 32.08 -3.98 3.94
N TYR A 27 30.96 -4.61 4.29
CA TYR A 27 30.62 -5.93 3.75
C TYR A 27 29.34 -5.98 2.91
N CYS A 28 28.46 -4.99 3.00
CA CYS A 28 27.19 -4.98 2.30
C CYS A 28 27.23 -4.18 1.00
N THR A 29 26.60 -4.70 -0.04
CA THR A 29 26.46 -4.01 -1.34
C THR A 29 25.09 -3.36 -1.52
N VAL A 30 24.07 -3.90 -0.86
CA VAL A 30 22.69 -3.40 -0.92
C VAL A 30 22.26 -2.94 0.46
N VAL A 31 21.70 -1.74 0.55
CA VAL A 31 21.19 -1.15 1.79
C VAL A 31 19.69 -0.97 1.64
N ARG A 32 18.92 -1.48 2.60
CA ARG A 32 17.46 -1.33 2.68
C ARG A 32 17.09 -0.78 4.04
N ALA A 33 16.08 0.09 4.08
CA ALA A 33 15.47 0.57 5.31
C ALA A 33 14.10 -0.05 5.50
N ILE A 34 13.79 -0.45 6.73
CA ILE A 34 12.45 -0.90 7.10
C ILE A 34 11.66 0.31 7.58
N ALA A 35 10.56 0.60 6.92
CA ALA A 35 9.65 1.68 7.28
C ALA A 35 8.27 1.12 7.64
N HIS A 36 7.53 1.87 8.44
CA HIS A 36 6.15 1.52 8.78
C HIS A 36 5.24 2.74 8.72
N THR A 37 3.97 2.49 8.45
CA THR A 37 2.93 3.51 8.48
C THR A 37 2.53 3.86 9.92
N GLN A 38 2.08 5.10 10.13
CA GLN A 38 1.66 5.61 11.44
C GLN A 38 0.13 5.53 11.58
N HIS A 39 -0.42 4.32 11.74
CA HIS A 39 -1.88 4.13 11.83
C HIS A 39 -2.55 4.83 13.02
N ASN A 40 -1.82 5.09 14.08
CA ASN A 40 -2.33 5.85 15.23
C ASN A 40 -2.79 7.26 14.84
N LEU A 41 -2.21 7.82 13.79
CA LEU A 41 -2.59 9.12 13.26
C LEU A 41 -3.82 9.04 12.34
N MET A 42 -4.08 7.87 11.73
CA MET A 42 -5.17 7.64 10.77
C MET A 42 -6.35 6.91 11.42
N THR A 43 -7.00 7.56 12.37
CA THR A 43 -8.10 6.96 13.15
C THR A 43 -9.29 6.52 12.31
N ASN A 44 -9.49 7.12 11.13
CA ASN A 44 -10.60 6.81 10.21
C ASN A 44 -10.54 5.38 9.66
N LEU A 45 -9.35 4.80 9.54
CA LEU A 45 -9.18 3.45 8.98
C LEU A 45 -9.51 2.35 9.98
N ARG A 46 -9.63 2.66 11.28
CA ARG A 46 -9.86 1.68 12.36
C ARG A 46 -8.90 0.50 12.37
N GLN A 47 -7.77 0.63 11.71
CA GLN A 47 -6.71 -0.37 11.67
C GLN A 47 -5.74 -0.11 12.82
N LYS A 48 -5.47 -1.12 13.63
CA LYS A 48 -4.54 -1.01 14.77
C LYS A 48 -3.11 -1.41 14.39
N LYS A 49 -2.96 -2.29 13.41
CA LYS A 49 -1.67 -2.83 12.98
C LYS A 49 -1.07 -1.96 11.88
N ASN A 50 0.17 -1.53 12.07
CA ASN A 50 0.90 -0.80 11.06
C ASN A 50 1.27 -1.69 9.87
N ASN A 51 1.31 -1.12 8.68
CA ASN A 51 1.91 -1.76 7.52
C ASN A 51 3.42 -1.53 7.58
N VAL A 52 4.18 -2.57 7.31
CA VAL A 52 5.65 -2.55 7.31
C VAL A 52 6.13 -2.92 5.92
N PHE A 53 7.11 -2.19 5.41
CA PHE A 53 7.73 -2.48 4.12
C PHE A 53 9.23 -2.15 4.13
N GLU A 54 9.95 -2.73 3.19
CA GLU A 54 11.36 -2.47 2.96
C GLU A 54 11.52 -1.54 1.75
N GLY A 55 12.22 -0.43 1.95
CA GLY A 55 12.63 0.47 0.88
C GLY A 55 14.13 0.32 0.61
N GLN A 56 14.52 0.11 -0.65
CA GLN A 56 15.91 0.09 -1.05
C GLN A 56 16.44 1.52 -1.21
N ILE A 57 17.59 1.80 -0.65
CA ILE A 57 18.28 3.08 -0.79
C ILE A 57 19.26 2.96 -1.96
N ASN A 58 19.02 3.73 -3.01
CA ASN A 58 19.82 3.76 -4.23
C ASN A 58 20.60 5.09 -4.34
N GLY A 59 21.61 5.08 -5.20
CA GLY A 59 22.46 6.25 -5.45
C GLY A 59 23.64 6.36 -4.47
N GLY A 60 24.70 7.06 -4.88
CA GLY A 60 25.89 7.29 -4.08
C GLY A 60 26.71 6.04 -3.74
N SER A 61 27.71 6.22 -2.90
CA SER A 61 28.52 5.14 -2.36
C SER A 61 27.78 4.36 -1.27
N ILE A 62 28.29 3.20 -0.88
CA ILE A 62 27.71 2.40 0.22
C ILE A 62 27.70 3.21 1.53
N ALA A 63 28.77 3.97 1.78
CA ALA A 63 28.86 4.81 2.96
C ALA A 63 27.77 5.89 2.96
N ASP A 64 27.52 6.53 1.82
CA ASP A 64 26.44 7.54 1.68
C ASP A 64 25.06 6.95 1.90
N LYS A 65 24.79 5.78 1.35
CA LYS A 65 23.52 5.05 1.56
C LYS A 65 23.28 4.73 3.03
N VAL A 66 24.32 4.26 3.74
CA VAL A 66 24.22 3.94 5.17
C VAL A 66 24.00 5.20 5.99
N ASN A 67 24.72 6.28 5.71
CA ASN A 67 24.56 7.54 6.41
C ASN A 67 23.19 8.15 6.18
N PHE A 68 22.69 8.10 4.94
CA PHE A 68 21.35 8.56 4.59
C PHE A 68 20.29 7.76 5.35
N GLY A 69 20.35 6.43 5.29
CA GLY A 69 19.41 5.56 5.99
C GLY A 69 19.42 5.75 7.50
N TYR A 70 20.60 5.87 8.09
CA TYR A 70 20.74 6.12 9.52
C TYR A 70 20.19 7.48 9.94
N GLY A 71 20.32 8.48 9.08
CA GLY A 71 19.79 9.83 9.31
C GLY A 71 18.26 9.88 9.46
N PHE A 72 17.55 8.89 8.91
CA PHE A 72 16.09 8.77 9.01
C PHE A 72 15.62 7.84 10.14
N PHE A 73 16.51 7.23 10.91
CA PHE A 73 16.09 6.37 12.01
C PHE A 73 15.28 7.15 13.03
N GLU A 74 14.11 6.59 13.38
CA GLU A 74 13.16 7.15 14.35
C GLU A 74 12.58 8.52 13.95
N LYS A 75 12.75 8.92 12.70
CA LYS A 75 12.19 10.16 12.15
C LYS A 75 11.02 9.88 11.23
N GLU A 76 10.13 10.84 11.14
CA GLU A 76 9.05 10.83 10.17
C GLU A 76 9.62 11.01 8.76
N LEU A 77 9.25 10.11 7.86
CA LEU A 77 9.55 10.21 6.43
C LEU A 77 8.27 10.67 5.71
N ARG A 78 8.31 11.87 5.17
CA ARG A 78 7.17 12.46 4.48
C ARG A 78 7.20 12.14 2.99
N ILE A 79 6.03 12.19 2.38
CA ILE A 79 5.85 11.85 0.97
C ILE A 79 6.64 12.79 0.04
N ASP A 80 6.63 14.08 0.33
CA ASP A 80 7.32 15.12 -0.43
C ASP A 80 8.86 14.99 -0.43
N GLN A 81 9.42 14.22 0.50
CA GLN A 81 10.85 13.90 0.54
C GLN A 81 11.24 12.74 -0.40
N VAL A 82 10.29 11.96 -0.86
CA VAL A 82 10.54 10.76 -1.67
C VAL A 82 10.02 10.91 -3.09
N PHE A 83 8.83 11.48 -3.26
CA PHE A 83 8.15 11.58 -4.55
C PHE A 83 7.95 13.02 -4.97
N GLY A 84 8.04 13.26 -6.28
CA GLY A 84 7.74 14.54 -6.92
C GLY A 84 6.39 14.55 -7.62
N GLU A 85 5.84 15.73 -7.87
CA GLU A 85 4.66 15.88 -8.72
C GLU A 85 4.99 15.47 -10.16
N GLN A 86 4.00 14.95 -10.88
CA GLN A 86 4.10 14.42 -12.26
C GLN A 86 4.93 13.13 -12.38
N GLU A 87 5.44 12.58 -11.31
CA GLU A 87 6.15 11.31 -11.30
C GLU A 87 5.19 10.13 -11.51
N LEU A 88 5.70 9.07 -12.15
CA LEU A 88 5.00 7.80 -12.31
C LEU A 88 5.44 6.83 -11.22
N ILE A 89 4.50 6.32 -10.46
CA ILE A 89 4.75 5.36 -9.37
C ILE A 89 4.01 4.05 -9.61
N ASP A 90 4.55 3.00 -9.02
CA ASP A 90 3.90 1.69 -8.95
C ASP A 90 3.36 1.50 -7.53
N VAL A 91 2.12 1.03 -7.44
CA VAL A 91 1.45 0.83 -6.15
C VAL A 91 1.27 -0.65 -5.89
N VAL A 92 1.85 -1.12 -4.81
CA VAL A 92 1.71 -2.49 -4.33
C VAL A 92 0.69 -2.51 -3.20
N GLY A 93 -0.29 -3.39 -3.30
CA GLY A 93 -1.33 -3.46 -2.28
C GLY A 93 -2.13 -4.76 -2.34
N VAL A 94 -3.12 -4.84 -1.47
CA VAL A 94 -4.03 -5.97 -1.36
C VAL A 94 -5.44 -5.51 -1.75
N THR A 95 -6.08 -6.22 -2.65
CA THR A 95 -7.44 -5.90 -3.09
C THR A 95 -8.45 -6.16 -1.97
N LYS A 96 -9.62 -5.53 -2.09
CA LYS A 96 -10.72 -5.72 -1.15
C LYS A 96 -11.17 -7.18 -1.13
N GLY A 97 -11.28 -7.77 0.05
CA GLY A 97 -11.73 -9.15 0.23
C GLY A 97 -13.24 -9.30 0.15
N HIS A 98 -13.72 -10.35 -0.50
CA HIS A 98 -15.15 -10.71 -0.62
C HIS A 98 -15.45 -12.11 -0.10
N GLY A 99 -14.45 -12.78 0.48
CA GLY A 99 -14.59 -14.14 1.00
C GLY A 99 -14.76 -15.20 -0.09
N PHE A 100 -15.36 -16.34 0.26
CA PHE A 100 -15.64 -17.43 -0.68
C PHE A 100 -16.82 -17.06 -1.58
N ALA A 101 -16.59 -17.05 -2.89
CA ALA A 101 -17.59 -16.71 -3.89
C ALA A 101 -17.84 -17.87 -4.86
N GLY A 102 -19.10 -17.98 -5.30
CA GLY A 102 -19.47 -18.92 -6.34
C GLY A 102 -18.91 -18.51 -7.71
N VAL A 103 -18.91 -19.44 -8.64
CA VAL A 103 -18.30 -19.27 -9.97
C VAL A 103 -18.88 -18.09 -10.75
N MET A 104 -20.17 -17.79 -10.60
CA MET A 104 -20.79 -16.67 -11.31
C MET A 104 -20.31 -15.32 -10.81
N LYS A 105 -20.21 -15.14 -9.49
CA LYS A 105 -19.72 -13.90 -8.89
C LYS A 105 -18.22 -13.74 -9.12
N ARG A 106 -17.47 -14.81 -8.92
CA ARG A 106 -16.00 -14.79 -8.99
C ARG A 106 -15.47 -14.63 -10.40
N TRP A 107 -16.10 -15.24 -11.41
CA TRP A 107 -15.62 -15.29 -12.79
C TRP A 107 -16.55 -14.66 -13.82
N GLY A 108 -17.76 -14.27 -13.42
CA GLY A 108 -18.75 -13.70 -14.34
C GLY A 108 -19.29 -14.70 -15.35
N VAL A 109 -19.28 -15.99 -15.02
CA VAL A 109 -19.79 -17.04 -15.90
C VAL A 109 -21.30 -16.89 -16.09
N ARG A 110 -21.78 -17.06 -17.32
CA ARG A 110 -23.21 -17.05 -17.62
C ARG A 110 -23.89 -18.25 -16.97
N HIS A 111 -25.08 -18.03 -16.40
CA HIS A 111 -25.91 -19.14 -15.86
C HIS A 111 -26.37 -20.07 -16.98
N LEU A 112 -26.57 -21.34 -16.62
CA LEU A 112 -27.17 -22.36 -17.49
C LEU A 112 -28.65 -22.06 -17.68
N GLN A 113 -29.30 -22.87 -18.52
CA GLN A 113 -30.75 -22.77 -18.77
C GLN A 113 -31.54 -22.93 -17.48
N LYS A 114 -32.66 -22.19 -17.36
CA LYS A 114 -33.52 -22.19 -16.17
C LYS A 114 -33.98 -23.58 -15.73
N LYS A 115 -34.20 -24.49 -16.68
CA LYS A 115 -34.66 -25.88 -16.44
C LYS A 115 -33.51 -26.88 -16.30
N SER A 116 -32.29 -26.41 -15.94
CA SER A 116 -31.15 -27.31 -15.75
C SER A 116 -31.30 -28.16 -14.50
N HIS A 117 -31.06 -29.46 -14.64
CA HIS A 117 -31.02 -30.38 -13.50
C HIS A 117 -29.80 -30.11 -12.63
N ARG A 118 -29.91 -30.25 -11.30
CA ARG A 118 -28.84 -30.03 -10.32
C ARG A 118 -28.29 -28.58 -10.21
N GLY A 119 -29.06 -27.61 -10.69
CA GLY A 119 -28.77 -26.19 -10.55
C GLY A 119 -28.18 -25.54 -11.79
N TYR A 120 -28.40 -24.23 -11.92
CA TYR A 120 -28.02 -23.43 -13.09
C TYR A 120 -26.89 -22.46 -12.86
N ARG A 121 -26.49 -22.28 -11.60
CA ARG A 121 -25.37 -21.37 -11.22
C ARG A 121 -24.01 -22.09 -11.22
N LYS A 122 -23.72 -22.78 -12.31
CA LYS A 122 -22.53 -23.65 -12.44
C LYS A 122 -21.90 -23.51 -13.83
N VAL A 123 -20.69 -24.00 -13.96
CA VAL A 123 -20.06 -24.25 -15.25
C VAL A 123 -20.58 -25.59 -15.78
N GLY A 124 -21.05 -25.64 -17.03
CA GLY A 124 -21.62 -26.85 -17.63
C GLY A 124 -20.58 -27.94 -17.85
N CYS A 125 -19.42 -27.60 -18.40
CA CYS A 125 -18.32 -28.52 -18.64
C CYS A 125 -17.03 -27.98 -18.03
N ILE A 126 -16.30 -28.84 -17.32
CA ILE A 126 -15.03 -28.49 -16.65
C ILE A 126 -13.79 -29.01 -17.39
N GLY A 127 -14.00 -29.68 -18.53
CA GLY A 127 -12.92 -30.20 -19.36
C GLY A 127 -13.30 -31.50 -20.05
N ALA A 128 -12.43 -31.98 -20.91
CA ALA A 128 -12.57 -33.27 -21.59
C ALA A 128 -12.18 -34.42 -20.65
N TRP A 129 -12.40 -35.67 -21.11
CA TRP A 129 -11.98 -36.85 -20.37
C TRP A 129 -10.48 -36.91 -20.15
N HIS A 130 -9.72 -36.61 -21.20
CA HIS A 130 -8.29 -36.47 -21.14
C HIS A 130 -7.85 -35.01 -21.43
N PRO A 131 -6.89 -34.49 -20.65
CA PRO A 131 -6.21 -35.09 -19.50
C PRO A 131 -7.19 -35.34 -18.33
N ALA A 132 -6.97 -36.41 -17.55
CA ALA A 132 -7.83 -36.84 -16.43
C ALA A 132 -7.69 -35.94 -15.21
N ARG A 133 -7.73 -34.63 -15.42
CA ARG A 133 -7.67 -33.57 -14.40
C ARG A 133 -8.42 -32.33 -14.86
N VAL A 134 -8.81 -31.50 -13.91
CA VAL A 134 -9.37 -30.17 -14.22
C VAL A 134 -8.20 -29.19 -14.32
N ALA A 135 -8.09 -28.48 -15.44
CA ALA A 135 -7.06 -27.46 -15.61
C ALA A 135 -7.30 -26.29 -14.63
N TRP A 136 -6.23 -25.64 -14.20
CA TRP A 136 -6.31 -24.49 -13.30
C TRP A 136 -7.02 -23.28 -13.91
N THR A 137 -7.09 -23.21 -15.24
CA THR A 137 -7.76 -22.12 -15.99
C THR A 137 -9.28 -22.23 -15.96
N VAL A 138 -9.86 -23.36 -15.56
CA VAL A 138 -11.31 -23.54 -15.48
C VAL A 138 -11.88 -22.71 -14.33
N ALA A 139 -12.95 -21.96 -14.60
CA ALA A 139 -13.64 -21.17 -13.60
C ALA A 139 -14.23 -22.06 -12.49
N ARG A 140 -13.83 -21.85 -11.25
CA ARG A 140 -14.27 -22.58 -10.06
C ARG A 140 -14.61 -21.62 -8.94
N ALA A 141 -15.50 -22.04 -8.04
CA ALA A 141 -15.76 -21.33 -6.80
C ALA A 141 -14.49 -21.28 -5.92
N GLY A 142 -14.33 -20.24 -5.12
CA GLY A 142 -13.21 -20.08 -4.23
C GLY A 142 -13.13 -18.67 -3.65
N GLN A 143 -11.98 -18.34 -3.08
CA GLN A 143 -11.71 -17.02 -2.54
C GLN A 143 -11.78 -15.96 -3.62
N ASP A 144 -12.51 -14.88 -3.35
CA ASP A 144 -12.61 -13.70 -4.20
C ASP A 144 -12.09 -12.47 -3.45
N GLY A 145 -11.20 -11.74 -4.09
CA GLY A 145 -10.53 -10.62 -3.47
C GLY A 145 -9.48 -11.02 -2.41
N TYR A 146 -8.92 -10.03 -1.73
CA TYR A 146 -7.77 -10.17 -0.83
C TYR A 146 -6.54 -10.73 -1.54
N TYR A 147 -6.32 -10.27 -2.78
CA TYR A 147 -5.18 -10.64 -3.61
C TYR A 147 -4.11 -9.56 -3.59
N HIS A 148 -2.85 -9.97 -3.50
CA HIS A 148 -1.72 -9.08 -3.73
C HIS A 148 -1.68 -8.66 -5.21
N ARG A 149 -1.59 -7.35 -5.46
CA ARG A 149 -1.51 -6.77 -6.81
C ARG A 149 -0.49 -5.66 -6.83
N THR A 150 0.17 -5.50 -7.97
CA THR A 150 1.00 -4.34 -8.29
C THR A 150 0.34 -3.60 -9.44
N GLU A 151 -0.06 -2.36 -9.20
CA GLU A 151 -0.62 -1.47 -10.21
C GLU A 151 0.46 -0.52 -10.70
N LEU A 152 0.75 -0.57 -11.98
CA LEU A 152 1.86 0.16 -12.60
C LEU A 152 1.42 1.53 -13.13
N ASN A 153 2.40 2.45 -13.26
CA ASN A 153 2.27 3.72 -13.96
C ASN A 153 1.15 4.64 -13.43
N LYS A 154 1.02 4.74 -12.12
CA LYS A 154 0.13 5.71 -11.49
C LYS A 154 0.81 7.07 -11.45
N LYS A 155 0.31 8.03 -12.25
CA LYS A 155 0.85 9.38 -12.28
C LYS A 155 0.41 10.16 -11.05
N ILE A 156 1.35 10.81 -10.37
CA ILE A 156 1.08 11.73 -9.28
C ILE A 156 0.67 13.08 -9.90
N TYR A 157 -0.54 13.53 -9.62
CA TYR A 157 -0.99 14.86 -10.07
C TYR A 157 -0.66 15.93 -9.04
N ARG A 158 -0.75 15.61 -7.77
CA ARG A 158 -0.50 16.56 -6.68
C ARG A 158 -0.08 15.84 -5.42
N ILE A 159 0.81 16.49 -4.68
CA ILE A 159 1.16 16.13 -3.30
C ILE A 159 0.60 17.22 -2.39
N GLY A 160 -0.29 16.87 -1.47
CA GLY A 160 -0.91 17.81 -0.55
C GLY A 160 -0.55 17.56 0.89
N ARG A 161 -0.45 18.64 1.67
CA ARG A 161 -0.28 18.57 3.11
C ARG A 161 -1.65 18.55 3.80
N GLY A 162 -1.76 17.72 4.83
CA GLY A 162 -2.99 17.59 5.58
C GLY A 162 -3.23 18.73 6.57
N GLU A 163 -4.48 18.84 7.02
CA GLU A 163 -4.90 19.85 8.00
C GLU A 163 -4.17 19.72 9.36
N ARG A 164 -3.73 18.51 9.72
CA ARG A 164 -2.96 18.24 10.95
C ARG A 164 -1.68 19.09 11.04
N TYR A 165 -1.08 19.41 9.92
CA TYR A 165 0.14 20.20 9.83
C TYR A 165 -0.14 21.70 9.66
N GLY A 166 -1.37 22.15 9.99
CA GLY A 166 -1.77 23.55 9.95
C GLY A 166 -2.08 24.08 8.54
N THR A 167 -2.13 23.22 7.54
CA THR A 167 -2.45 23.63 6.17
C THR A 167 -3.96 23.79 6.03
N LYS A 168 -4.41 25.05 5.86
CA LYS A 168 -5.77 25.37 5.43
C LYS A 168 -5.82 25.38 3.90
N ASN A 169 -7.04 25.22 3.34
CA ASN A 169 -7.26 25.30 1.90
C ASN A 169 -6.39 24.35 1.06
N SER A 170 -6.29 23.09 1.50
CA SER A 170 -5.43 22.07 0.89
C SER A 170 -5.78 21.74 -0.58
N ALA A 171 -6.96 22.12 -1.06
CA ALA A 171 -7.41 21.93 -2.44
C ALA A 171 -7.28 23.18 -3.33
N THR A 172 -6.91 24.33 -2.78
CA THR A 172 -6.69 25.57 -3.52
C THR A 172 -5.50 25.43 -4.47
N THR A 173 -5.63 25.92 -5.71
CA THR A 173 -4.58 25.92 -6.74
C THR A 173 -4.28 27.34 -7.20
N GLN A 174 -3.27 27.53 -8.04
CA GLN A 174 -2.95 28.84 -8.62
C GLN A 174 -4.06 29.40 -9.52
N THR A 175 -4.80 28.52 -10.19
CA THR A 175 -5.91 28.88 -11.09
C THR A 175 -7.24 28.92 -10.38
N ASP A 176 -7.45 28.05 -9.38
CA ASP A 176 -8.66 28.02 -8.57
C ASP A 176 -8.32 28.48 -7.15
N ILE A 177 -8.46 29.76 -6.92
CA ILE A 177 -8.14 30.44 -5.66
C ILE A 177 -9.23 30.33 -4.59
N THR A 178 -10.30 29.58 -4.87
CA THR A 178 -11.39 29.36 -3.90
C THR A 178 -10.85 28.68 -2.64
N GLU A 179 -11.21 29.20 -1.50
CA GLU A 179 -10.85 28.59 -0.21
C GLU A 179 -11.61 27.29 0.00
N LYS A 180 -10.92 26.18 -0.14
CA LYS A 180 -11.49 24.83 0.02
C LYS A 180 -10.46 23.80 0.45
N ASN A 181 -10.92 22.81 1.21
CA ASN A 181 -10.13 21.66 1.59
C ASN A 181 -10.34 20.52 0.59
N ILE A 182 -9.42 19.56 0.59
CA ILE A 182 -9.51 18.35 -0.25
C ILE A 182 -10.72 17.48 0.13
N THR A 183 -11.15 17.53 1.40
CA THR A 183 -12.32 16.79 1.88
C THR A 183 -13.60 17.43 1.36
N PRO A 184 -14.46 16.72 0.60
CA PRO A 184 -15.75 17.22 0.19
C PRO A 184 -16.70 17.41 1.37
N MET A 185 -17.78 18.18 1.18
CA MET A 185 -18.85 18.29 2.18
C MET A 185 -19.36 16.88 2.55
N GLY A 186 -19.45 16.61 3.87
CA GLY A 186 -19.85 15.29 4.37
C GLY A 186 -18.73 14.24 4.41
N GLY A 187 -17.53 14.57 3.95
CA GLY A 187 -16.39 13.65 3.89
C GLY A 187 -16.40 12.69 2.69
N PHE A 188 -15.31 11.96 2.51
CA PHE A 188 -15.25 10.90 1.50
C PHE A 188 -16.07 9.68 1.94
N PRO A 189 -16.85 9.04 1.05
CA PRO A 189 -17.62 7.84 1.38
C PRO A 189 -16.76 6.75 1.99
N HIS A 190 -17.19 6.19 3.12
CA HIS A 190 -16.51 5.14 3.88
C HIS A 190 -15.11 5.46 4.43
N TYR A 191 -14.55 6.63 4.10
CA TYR A 191 -13.25 7.07 4.59
C TYR A 191 -13.38 8.18 5.64
N GLY A 192 -14.12 9.24 5.34
CA GLY A 192 -14.28 10.42 6.19
C GLY A 192 -13.41 11.59 5.76
N VAL A 193 -12.80 12.26 6.71
CA VAL A 193 -12.01 13.48 6.50
C VAL A 193 -10.53 13.16 6.31
N VAL A 194 -9.90 13.79 5.32
CA VAL A 194 -8.44 13.71 5.09
C VAL A 194 -7.74 14.69 6.02
N ARG A 195 -7.02 14.19 6.99
CA ARG A 195 -6.29 14.98 8.00
C ARG A 195 -4.79 14.98 7.82
N ASP A 196 -4.28 13.92 7.23
CA ASP A 196 -2.85 13.71 7.00
C ASP A 196 -2.46 14.05 5.56
N ASP A 197 -1.16 13.98 5.25
CA ASP A 197 -0.66 14.21 3.90
C ASP A 197 -1.31 13.25 2.91
N PHE A 198 -1.52 13.71 1.69
CA PHE A 198 -2.21 12.95 0.66
C PHE A 198 -1.55 13.07 -0.72
N LEU A 199 -1.78 12.07 -1.54
CA LEU A 199 -1.43 12.04 -2.95
C LEU A 199 -2.70 12.03 -3.80
N ILE A 200 -2.74 12.80 -4.86
CA ILE A 200 -3.72 12.67 -5.93
C ILE A 200 -3.04 11.93 -7.08
N VAL A 201 -3.53 10.72 -7.37
CA VAL A 201 -2.98 9.87 -8.43
C VAL A 201 -4.01 9.57 -9.50
N LYS A 202 -3.54 9.29 -10.70
CA LYS A 202 -4.38 8.91 -11.84
C LYS A 202 -5.04 7.55 -11.60
N GLY A 203 -6.36 7.49 -11.76
CA GLY A 203 -7.14 6.26 -11.67
C GLY A 203 -7.49 5.86 -10.24
N CYS A 204 -7.59 4.57 -9.98
CA CYS A 204 -7.88 4.02 -8.67
C CYS A 204 -6.69 3.24 -8.12
N ILE A 205 -6.74 2.94 -6.83
CA ILE A 205 -5.72 2.15 -6.13
C ILE A 205 -6.41 1.01 -5.39
N VAL A 206 -5.77 -0.15 -5.35
CA VAL A 206 -6.22 -1.28 -4.56
C VAL A 206 -6.22 -0.94 -3.06
N GLY A 207 -7.16 -1.50 -2.32
CA GLY A 207 -7.23 -1.31 -0.88
C GLY A 207 -8.62 -1.54 -0.31
N PRO A 208 -8.78 -1.48 1.02
CA PRO A 208 -10.06 -1.71 1.68
C PRO A 208 -11.01 -0.50 1.56
N LYS A 209 -10.47 0.71 1.39
CA LYS A 209 -11.23 1.97 1.30
C LYS A 209 -10.54 2.94 0.36
#